data_c8006a0a88f18e6f4401ab674d7ba1b5
#
_entry.id   c8006a0a88f18e6f4401ab674d7ba1b5
#
_cell.length_a   1.000
_cell.length_b   1.000
_cell.length_c   1.000
_cell.angle_alpha   90.00
_cell.angle_beta   90.00
_cell.angle_gamma   90.00
#
_symmetry.space_group_name_H-M   'P 1'
#
loop_
_entity.id
_entity.type
_entity.pdbx_description
1 polymer ?
#
loop_
_entity_poly.entity_id
_entity_poly.type
_entity_poly.pdbx_seq_one_letter_code
_entity_poly.pdbx_strand_id
1 'polypeptide(L)'
;AKQHMFHVNWDEMDLWKDYEAMTGVHIDWTLVPSESFDEKRNLLMAANELPDAIMIANLTNEQLIQYGEDGLLVDFSGLLEYMPNLSAAMEKYPQVKAGITMPNGAIYGLPGIFDGEFKSLIVSGGYYAQKSYLEKLNMEAPKTVDELTAYLLAVASEDVDGDGDPTNEVGYMNPLANGVGSIKDAVVRLYGAYGLATLGSGKHPNLQLNEDGTLSFLPSLDRYKEVLQKVHEWYEAGVFPADVLTMDNAACYAVCAENRVGVVPTLSATNFTTTPDDYVGLEALEGPYGDKNIAWQNMNLANVGTFVITADCKNPELLASWIDWFYSDAGAIKFFMGTEGKTFDIVDGKYVYQDWVTNSPDGRSMDEIIGTFSCYPGGGAPRVVSEPFFSGTQKQPDAMALGEKNYQYLTPNAAPNFTYTLEESQKLIDLSDLITYSDNMMIQFVTGAESFDNWDAYLQKLNQLKMDEYMEIESAAYSRYANAL
;
A
#
# COMPACT_ATOMS: atom_id res chain seq x y z
N ALA A 1 17.53 11.51 -7.35
CA ALA A 1 16.70 10.33 -7.11
C ALA A 1 16.71 9.94 -5.63
N LYS A 2 15.65 9.29 -5.16
CA LYS A 2 15.58 8.70 -3.81
C LYS A 2 16.40 7.42 -3.76
N GLN A 3 17.35 7.36 -2.82
CA GLN A 3 18.20 6.19 -2.60
C GLN A 3 17.50 5.20 -1.67
N HIS A 4 17.41 3.94 -2.06
CA HIS A 4 17.02 2.84 -1.16
C HIS A 4 18.23 2.39 -0.34
N MET A 5 18.01 1.84 0.88
CA MET A 5 19.09 1.45 1.81
C MET A 5 20.11 0.46 1.21
N PHE A 6 19.70 -0.35 0.24
CA PHE A 6 20.57 -1.32 -0.42
C PHE A 6 21.23 -0.81 -1.71
N HIS A 7 20.95 0.42 -2.15
CA HIS A 7 21.46 1.01 -3.39
C HIS A 7 22.57 2.01 -3.09
N VAL A 8 23.80 1.58 -3.21
CA VAL A 8 24.94 2.41 -2.83
C VAL A 8 25.38 3.37 -3.95
N ASN A 9 25.37 2.90 -5.21
CA ASN A 9 25.80 3.69 -6.37
C ASN A 9 25.09 3.24 -7.64
N TRP A 10 24.24 4.10 -8.20
CA TRP A 10 23.50 3.79 -9.43
C TRP A 10 24.36 3.79 -10.69
N ASP A 11 25.47 4.56 -10.71
CA ASP A 11 26.40 4.58 -11.84
C ASP A 11 27.10 3.23 -12.05
N GLU A 12 27.15 2.38 -11.03
CA GLU A 12 27.75 1.05 -11.10
C GLU A 12 26.76 -0.06 -11.47
N MET A 13 25.45 0.22 -11.46
CA MET A 13 24.43 -0.77 -11.78
C MET A 13 24.42 -1.14 -13.26
N ASP A 14 24.35 -2.44 -13.55
CA ASP A 14 24.19 -2.96 -14.92
C ASP A 14 22.90 -2.42 -15.58
N LEU A 15 21.84 -2.17 -14.81
CA LEU A 15 20.61 -1.55 -15.30
C LEU A 15 20.89 -0.25 -16.08
N TRP A 16 21.58 0.69 -15.42
CA TRP A 16 21.81 2.02 -16.00
C TRP A 16 22.88 2.00 -17.08
N LYS A 17 23.96 1.22 -16.90
CA LYS A 17 25.00 1.04 -17.94
C LYS A 17 24.47 0.46 -19.22
N ASP A 18 23.66 -0.61 -19.13
CA ASP A 18 23.06 -1.26 -20.27
C ASP A 18 22.03 -0.34 -20.95
N TYR A 19 21.27 0.43 -20.16
CA TYR A 19 20.27 1.35 -20.68
C TYR A 19 20.91 2.58 -21.35
N GLU A 20 21.99 3.12 -20.79
CA GLU A 20 22.82 4.15 -21.44
C GLU A 20 23.39 3.63 -22.76
N ALA A 21 23.96 2.42 -22.78
CA ALA A 21 24.49 1.81 -24.01
C ALA A 21 23.40 1.62 -25.09
N MET A 22 22.15 1.32 -24.69
CA MET A 22 21.02 1.12 -25.59
C MET A 22 20.48 2.46 -26.14
N THR A 23 20.38 3.48 -25.31
CA THR A 23 19.73 4.75 -25.64
C THR A 23 20.69 5.87 -26.07
N GLY A 24 21.94 5.78 -25.66
CA GLY A 24 22.91 6.88 -25.78
C GLY A 24 22.65 8.05 -24.84
N VAL A 25 21.76 7.88 -23.87
CA VAL A 25 21.41 8.92 -22.87
C VAL A 25 22.16 8.65 -21.59
N HIS A 26 23.07 9.54 -21.23
CA HIS A 26 23.79 9.51 -19.96
C HIS A 26 23.01 10.29 -18.90
N ILE A 27 22.94 9.75 -17.67
CA ILE A 27 22.28 10.37 -16.53
C ILE A 27 23.29 10.61 -15.41
N ASP A 28 23.45 11.84 -15.00
CA ASP A 28 24.21 12.22 -13.81
C ASP A 28 23.33 12.05 -12.57
N TRP A 29 23.54 10.96 -11.81
CA TRP A 29 22.71 10.63 -10.66
C TRP A 29 23.11 11.39 -9.40
N THR A 30 22.20 12.17 -8.84
CA THR A 30 22.28 12.66 -7.45
C THR A 30 21.39 11.82 -6.57
N LEU A 31 21.97 10.92 -5.78
CA LEU A 31 21.24 10.04 -4.85
C LEU A 31 21.12 10.70 -3.48
N VAL A 32 19.91 10.64 -2.91
CA VAL A 32 19.60 11.19 -1.59
C VAL A 32 19.05 10.06 -0.72
N PRO A 33 19.62 9.82 0.48
CA PRO A 33 19.13 8.82 1.41
C PRO A 33 17.63 8.98 1.69
N SER A 34 16.93 7.83 1.86
CA SER A 34 15.48 7.80 2.05
C SER A 34 15.01 8.68 3.18
N GLU A 35 15.75 8.73 4.29
CA GLU A 35 15.39 9.44 5.52
C GLU A 35 15.39 10.97 5.34
N SER A 36 16.21 11.50 4.43
CA SER A 36 16.34 12.94 4.18
C SER A 36 15.79 13.37 2.82
N PHE A 37 15.24 12.41 2.04
CA PHE A 37 14.84 12.68 0.66
C PHE A 37 13.72 13.71 0.54
N ASP A 38 12.66 13.55 1.32
CA ASP A 38 11.49 14.42 1.22
C ASP A 38 11.83 15.86 1.63
N GLU A 39 12.62 16.04 2.68
CA GLU A 39 13.12 17.37 3.09
C GLU A 39 13.96 18.01 1.98
N LYS A 40 14.94 17.28 1.45
CA LYS A 40 15.82 17.80 0.41
C LYS A 40 15.07 18.11 -0.89
N ARG A 41 14.13 17.24 -1.30
CA ARG A 41 13.27 17.49 -2.45
C ARG A 41 12.46 18.77 -2.28
N ASN A 42 11.82 18.94 -1.12
CA ASN A 42 11.00 20.12 -0.83
C ASN A 42 11.85 21.42 -0.79
N LEU A 43 13.08 21.35 -0.27
CA LEU A 43 14.03 22.48 -0.30
C LEU A 43 14.43 22.87 -1.73
N LEU A 44 14.72 21.89 -2.61
CA LEU A 44 15.05 22.15 -4.02
C LEU A 44 13.86 22.81 -4.75
N MET A 45 12.63 22.34 -4.51
CA MET A 45 11.43 22.96 -5.08
C MET A 45 11.25 24.40 -4.59
N ALA A 46 11.39 24.64 -3.28
CA ALA A 46 11.25 25.98 -2.69
C ALA A 46 12.34 26.95 -3.14
N ALA A 47 13.57 26.47 -3.36
CA ALA A 47 14.69 27.28 -3.83
C ALA A 47 14.68 27.52 -5.34
N ASN A 48 13.84 26.80 -6.10
CA ASN A 48 13.85 26.75 -7.56
C ASN A 48 15.23 26.37 -8.13
N GLU A 49 15.92 25.42 -7.45
CA GLU A 49 17.21 24.84 -7.87
C GLU A 49 16.96 23.43 -8.39
N LEU A 50 16.37 23.32 -9.59
CA LEU A 50 15.78 22.09 -10.07
C LEU A 50 16.78 21.26 -10.90
N PRO A 51 16.86 19.90 -10.69
CA PRO A 51 17.47 19.01 -11.67
C PRO A 51 16.54 18.83 -12.86
N ASP A 52 16.99 18.25 -13.99
CA ASP A 52 16.11 17.97 -15.14
C ASP A 52 14.89 17.10 -14.79
N ALA A 53 15.06 16.15 -13.86
CA ALA A 53 13.99 15.27 -13.37
C ALA A 53 14.24 14.75 -11.96
N ILE A 54 13.17 14.25 -11.33
CA ILE A 54 13.26 13.56 -10.03
C ILE A 54 12.66 12.17 -10.17
N MET A 55 13.47 11.12 -10.01
CA MET A 55 13.04 9.74 -10.02
C MET A 55 12.73 9.26 -8.61
N ILE A 56 11.65 8.50 -8.47
CA ILE A 56 11.06 8.08 -7.18
C ILE A 56 10.74 9.32 -6.34
N ALA A 57 10.14 10.30 -7.00
CA ALA A 57 9.87 11.62 -6.40
C ALA A 57 8.85 11.54 -5.27
N ASN A 58 7.89 10.60 -5.34
CA ASN A 58 6.83 10.37 -4.35
C ASN A 58 6.06 11.66 -4.00
N LEU A 59 5.77 12.48 -5.02
CA LEU A 59 4.94 13.67 -4.85
C LEU A 59 3.47 13.26 -4.67
N THR A 60 2.79 13.93 -3.73
CA THR A 60 1.34 13.77 -3.55
C THR A 60 0.56 14.53 -4.62
N ASN A 61 -0.74 14.25 -4.75
CA ASN A 61 -1.60 14.99 -5.69
C ASN A 61 -1.58 16.51 -5.41
N GLU A 62 -1.58 16.90 -4.14
CA GLU A 62 -1.53 18.29 -3.71
C GLU A 62 -0.22 18.96 -4.12
N GLN A 63 0.91 18.25 -3.97
CA GLN A 63 2.21 18.75 -4.40
C GLN A 63 2.32 18.83 -5.93
N LEU A 64 1.76 17.85 -6.65
CA LEU A 64 1.76 17.85 -8.10
C LEU A 64 0.97 19.03 -8.68
N ILE A 65 -0.25 19.29 -8.16
CA ILE A 65 -1.03 20.44 -8.65
C ILE A 65 -0.37 21.75 -8.24
N GLN A 66 0.14 21.88 -7.01
CA GLN A 66 0.81 23.08 -6.55
C GLN A 66 2.05 23.40 -7.41
N TYR A 67 2.99 22.46 -7.53
CA TYR A 67 4.23 22.67 -8.27
C TYR A 67 3.99 22.78 -9.79
N GLY A 68 2.96 22.12 -10.29
CA GLY A 68 2.55 22.25 -11.69
C GLY A 68 2.02 23.64 -12.01
N GLU A 69 1.12 24.19 -11.19
CA GLU A 69 0.56 25.55 -11.36
C GLU A 69 1.61 26.64 -11.07
N ASP A 70 2.58 26.39 -10.20
CA ASP A 70 3.73 27.26 -9.97
C ASP A 70 4.72 27.24 -11.15
N GLY A 71 4.52 26.37 -12.15
CA GLY A 71 5.36 26.23 -13.33
C GLY A 71 6.72 25.58 -13.06
N LEU A 72 6.85 24.79 -11.98
CA LEU A 72 8.06 24.04 -11.62
C LEU A 72 8.12 22.66 -12.28
N LEU A 73 6.99 22.14 -12.75
CA LEU A 73 6.87 20.81 -13.37
C LEU A 73 6.39 20.90 -14.82
N VAL A 74 6.91 20.03 -15.67
CA VAL A 74 6.47 19.86 -17.05
C VAL A 74 5.15 19.07 -17.09
N ASP A 75 4.22 19.50 -17.94
CA ASP A 75 2.98 18.81 -18.21
C ASP A 75 3.21 17.68 -19.23
N PHE A 76 3.05 16.45 -18.80
CA PHE A 76 3.17 15.25 -19.65
C PHE A 76 1.99 15.07 -20.61
N SER A 77 0.86 15.76 -20.43
CA SER A 77 -0.30 15.61 -21.35
C SER A 77 0.05 15.97 -22.78
N GLY A 78 0.95 16.96 -22.98
CA GLY A 78 1.51 17.34 -24.26
C GLY A 78 2.64 16.43 -24.76
N LEU A 79 3.10 15.47 -23.97
CA LEU A 79 4.23 14.58 -24.27
C LEU A 79 3.81 13.12 -24.52
N LEU A 80 2.51 12.80 -24.44
CA LEU A 80 2.02 11.42 -24.56
C LEU A 80 2.33 10.78 -25.92
N GLU A 81 2.52 11.56 -26.98
CA GLU A 81 2.96 11.04 -28.29
C GLU A 81 4.37 10.40 -28.25
N TYR A 82 5.20 10.81 -27.28
CA TYR A 82 6.53 10.23 -27.01
C TYR A 82 6.48 9.07 -26.00
N MET A 83 5.28 8.74 -25.49
CA MET A 83 5.07 7.77 -24.41
C MET A 83 4.05 6.69 -24.80
N PRO A 84 4.32 5.89 -25.83
CA PRO A 84 3.36 4.88 -26.32
C PRO A 84 3.09 3.76 -25.31
N ASN A 85 4.07 3.37 -24.47
CA ASN A 85 3.89 2.31 -23.48
C ASN A 85 3.00 2.75 -22.33
N LEU A 86 3.21 3.96 -21.79
CA LEU A 86 2.33 4.54 -20.79
C LEU A 86 0.92 4.76 -21.35
N SER A 87 0.81 5.25 -22.60
CA SER A 87 -0.48 5.44 -23.25
C SER A 87 -1.26 4.13 -23.37
N ALA A 88 -0.61 3.04 -23.77
CA ALA A 88 -1.21 1.70 -23.80
C ALA A 88 -1.62 1.20 -22.41
N ALA A 89 -0.82 1.46 -21.38
CA ALA A 89 -1.16 1.11 -20.01
C ALA A 89 -2.39 1.91 -19.50
N MET A 90 -2.50 3.19 -19.85
CA MET A 90 -3.66 4.02 -19.53
C MET A 90 -4.92 3.63 -20.30
N GLU A 91 -4.78 3.10 -21.54
CA GLU A 91 -5.91 2.52 -22.28
C GLU A 91 -6.39 1.20 -21.63
N LYS A 92 -5.44 0.35 -21.19
CA LYS A 92 -5.77 -0.90 -20.46
C LYS A 92 -6.43 -0.61 -19.11
N TYR A 93 -6.02 0.47 -18.42
CA TYR A 93 -6.48 0.87 -17.09
C TYR A 93 -6.96 2.33 -17.10
N PRO A 94 -8.18 2.64 -17.58
CA PRO A 94 -8.69 4.02 -17.68
C PRO A 94 -8.67 4.77 -16.35
N GLN A 95 -8.87 4.06 -15.22
CA GLN A 95 -8.79 4.61 -13.87
C GLN A 95 -7.40 5.17 -13.52
N VAL A 96 -6.33 4.67 -14.16
CA VAL A 96 -4.99 5.24 -13.99
C VAL A 96 -4.92 6.62 -14.62
N LYS A 97 -5.39 6.76 -15.87
CA LYS A 97 -5.44 8.05 -16.57
C LYS A 97 -6.29 9.07 -15.79
N ALA A 98 -7.49 8.68 -15.38
CA ALA A 98 -8.38 9.55 -14.61
C ALA A 98 -7.76 9.99 -13.27
N GLY A 99 -7.04 9.07 -12.58
CA GLY A 99 -6.45 9.35 -11.26
C GLY A 99 -5.15 10.15 -11.27
N ILE A 100 -4.48 10.31 -12.45
CA ILE A 100 -3.27 11.15 -12.57
C ILE A 100 -3.52 12.46 -13.33
N THR A 101 -4.68 12.58 -13.98
CA THR A 101 -5.04 13.82 -14.69
C THR A 101 -5.59 14.84 -13.69
N MET A 102 -4.95 15.98 -13.61
CA MET A 102 -5.36 17.07 -12.73
C MET A 102 -6.63 17.74 -13.27
N PRO A 103 -7.40 18.46 -12.42
CA PRO A 103 -8.63 19.14 -12.86
C PRO A 103 -8.43 20.16 -13.99
N ASN A 104 -7.23 20.71 -14.15
CA ASN A 104 -6.85 21.58 -15.25
C ASN A 104 -6.50 20.82 -16.56
N GLY A 105 -6.57 19.48 -16.56
CA GLY A 105 -6.28 18.61 -17.69
C GLY A 105 -4.82 18.18 -17.81
N ALA A 106 -3.92 18.74 -17.00
CA ALA A 106 -2.49 18.42 -17.02
C ALA A 106 -2.16 17.10 -16.31
N ILE A 107 -1.02 16.51 -16.65
CA ILE A 107 -0.41 15.36 -15.97
C ILE A 107 0.98 15.79 -15.52
N TYR A 108 1.17 16.04 -14.23
CA TYR A 108 2.44 16.54 -13.71
C TYR A 108 3.36 15.46 -13.15
N GLY A 109 2.86 14.24 -12.96
CA GLY A 109 3.67 13.15 -12.44
C GLY A 109 3.28 11.81 -13.06
N LEU A 110 4.27 10.95 -13.26
CA LEU A 110 4.06 9.62 -13.83
C LEU A 110 3.69 8.61 -12.74
N PRO A 111 2.79 7.65 -13.06
CA PRO A 111 2.28 6.69 -12.10
C PRO A 111 3.18 5.47 -11.93
N GLY A 112 3.08 4.81 -10.77
CA GLY A 112 3.32 3.37 -10.67
C GLY A 112 2.00 2.64 -10.91
N ILE A 113 2.02 1.57 -11.70
CA ILE A 113 0.83 0.83 -12.11
C ILE A 113 0.95 -0.61 -11.63
N PHE A 114 -0.13 -1.14 -11.03
CA PHE A 114 -0.26 -2.56 -10.70
C PHE A 114 -1.13 -3.27 -11.74
N ASP A 115 -0.61 -4.36 -12.30
CA ASP A 115 -1.38 -5.20 -13.21
C ASP A 115 -2.52 -5.90 -12.46
N GLY A 116 -3.76 -5.69 -12.91
CA GLY A 116 -4.95 -6.28 -12.31
C GLY A 116 -4.98 -7.81 -12.36
N GLU A 117 -4.26 -8.44 -13.27
CA GLU A 117 -4.15 -9.89 -13.38
C GLU A 117 -3.22 -10.49 -12.31
N PHE A 118 -2.39 -9.69 -11.65
CA PHE A 118 -1.52 -10.13 -10.56
C PHE A 118 -2.30 -10.18 -9.23
N LYS A 119 -3.10 -11.23 -9.04
CA LYS A 119 -4.09 -11.37 -7.98
C LYS A 119 -3.55 -11.14 -6.57
N SER A 120 -2.40 -11.71 -6.22
CA SER A 120 -1.79 -11.53 -4.89
C SER A 120 -1.31 -10.10 -4.65
N LEU A 121 -0.92 -9.38 -5.70
CA LEU A 121 -0.59 -7.96 -5.61
C LEU A 121 -1.84 -7.12 -5.36
N ILE A 122 -2.94 -7.42 -6.06
CA ILE A 122 -4.20 -6.67 -5.92
C ILE A 122 -4.89 -6.97 -4.58
N VAL A 123 -4.94 -8.25 -4.15
CA VAL A 123 -5.48 -8.65 -2.83
C VAL A 123 -4.68 -8.05 -1.67
N SER A 124 -3.38 -7.79 -1.87
CA SER A 124 -2.51 -7.12 -0.88
C SER A 124 -2.44 -7.79 0.48
N GLY A 125 -2.36 -9.14 0.49
CA GLY A 125 -2.22 -9.93 1.70
C GLY A 125 -3.54 -10.30 2.38
N GLY A 126 -3.46 -10.78 3.60
CA GLY A 126 -4.61 -11.23 4.38
C GLY A 126 -4.20 -11.73 5.75
N TYR A 127 -5.10 -12.44 6.40
CA TYR A 127 -4.85 -13.08 7.69
C TYR A 127 -4.13 -14.41 7.50
N TYR A 128 -3.11 -14.63 8.31
CA TYR A 128 -2.41 -15.91 8.44
C TYR A 128 -2.60 -16.44 9.86
N ALA A 129 -3.33 -17.54 10.01
CA ALA A 129 -3.58 -18.19 11.28
C ALA A 129 -2.57 -19.30 11.53
N GLN A 130 -2.10 -19.44 12.78
CA GLN A 130 -1.12 -20.45 13.17
C GLN A 130 -1.79 -21.84 13.27
N LYS A 131 -1.28 -22.80 12.49
CA LYS A 131 -1.86 -24.15 12.37
C LYS A 131 -1.78 -24.94 13.68
N SER A 132 -0.64 -24.90 14.38
CA SER A 132 -0.45 -25.62 15.65
C SER A 132 -1.45 -25.17 16.73
N TYR A 133 -1.78 -23.88 16.76
CA TYR A 133 -2.76 -23.35 17.71
C TYR A 133 -4.19 -23.77 17.35
N LEU A 134 -4.56 -23.76 16.06
CA LEU A 134 -5.82 -24.31 15.60
C LEU A 134 -5.98 -25.79 15.97
N GLU A 135 -4.94 -26.61 15.76
CA GLU A 135 -4.92 -28.02 16.10
C GLU A 135 -5.06 -28.25 17.62
N LYS A 136 -4.30 -27.50 18.43
CA LYS A 136 -4.34 -27.62 19.90
C LYS A 136 -5.70 -27.24 20.47
N LEU A 137 -6.32 -26.19 19.93
CA LEU A 137 -7.65 -25.74 20.31
C LEU A 137 -8.78 -26.58 19.69
N ASN A 138 -8.45 -27.54 18.81
CA ASN A 138 -9.40 -28.35 18.03
C ASN A 138 -10.40 -27.46 17.26
N MET A 139 -9.88 -26.39 16.63
CA MET A 139 -10.63 -25.43 15.84
C MET A 139 -10.26 -25.54 14.36
N GLU A 140 -11.23 -25.32 13.48
CA GLU A 140 -10.98 -25.13 12.05
C GLU A 140 -10.50 -23.71 11.77
N ALA A 141 -9.87 -23.51 10.61
CA ALA A 141 -9.49 -22.16 10.15
C ALA A 141 -10.75 -21.27 10.05
N PRO A 142 -10.79 -20.10 10.70
CA PRO A 142 -11.96 -19.22 10.75
C PRO A 142 -12.48 -18.82 9.36
N LYS A 143 -13.80 -18.81 9.20
CA LYS A 143 -14.53 -18.39 7.98
C LYS A 143 -15.48 -17.22 8.23
N THR A 144 -15.79 -16.96 9.49
CA THR A 144 -16.63 -15.83 9.91
C THR A 144 -15.88 -14.94 10.92
N VAL A 145 -16.36 -13.71 11.11
CA VAL A 145 -15.83 -12.82 12.14
C VAL A 145 -16.00 -13.40 13.54
N ASP A 146 -17.11 -14.11 13.80
CA ASP A 146 -17.35 -14.73 15.10
C ASP A 146 -16.41 -15.92 15.35
N GLU A 147 -16.13 -16.75 14.33
CA GLU A 147 -15.14 -17.83 14.44
C GLU A 147 -13.72 -17.26 14.65
N LEU A 148 -13.36 -16.18 13.94
CA LEU A 148 -12.10 -15.49 14.17
C LEU A 148 -12.02 -14.96 15.60
N THR A 149 -13.09 -14.29 16.07
CA THR A 149 -13.15 -13.78 17.46
C THR A 149 -12.96 -14.92 18.46
N ALA A 150 -13.70 -16.04 18.31
CA ALA A 150 -13.55 -17.18 19.19
C ALA A 150 -12.12 -17.74 19.22
N TYR A 151 -11.47 -17.82 18.06
CA TYR A 151 -10.07 -18.26 17.97
C TYR A 151 -9.11 -17.28 18.66
N LEU A 152 -9.23 -15.97 18.42
CA LEU A 152 -8.39 -14.95 19.03
C LEU A 152 -8.52 -14.93 20.56
N LEU A 153 -9.76 -15.07 21.09
CA LEU A 153 -10.03 -15.13 22.52
C LEU A 153 -9.44 -16.40 23.15
N ALA A 154 -9.56 -17.54 22.48
CA ALA A 154 -8.96 -18.79 22.97
C ALA A 154 -7.43 -18.69 23.02
N VAL A 155 -6.78 -18.16 21.97
CA VAL A 155 -5.33 -17.91 21.98
C VAL A 155 -4.93 -17.00 23.13
N ALA A 156 -5.64 -15.91 23.37
CA ALA A 156 -5.32 -14.95 24.42
C ALA A 156 -5.56 -15.44 25.86
N SER A 157 -6.22 -16.60 26.04
CA SER A 157 -6.60 -17.09 27.37
C SER A 157 -6.07 -18.48 27.72
N GLU A 158 -5.51 -19.23 26.75
CA GLU A 158 -5.02 -20.59 26.94
C GLU A 158 -3.52 -20.66 26.64
N ASP A 159 -2.77 -21.50 27.35
CA ASP A 159 -1.38 -21.85 27.03
C ASP A 159 -1.34 -22.69 25.75
N VAL A 160 -1.40 -22.02 24.58
CA VAL A 160 -1.50 -22.69 23.28
C VAL A 160 -0.14 -23.08 22.70
N ASP A 161 0.96 -22.49 23.12
CA ASP A 161 2.30 -22.93 22.74
C ASP A 161 2.83 -24.05 23.64
N GLY A 162 2.30 -24.18 24.85
CA GLY A 162 2.58 -25.26 25.81
C GLY A 162 3.85 -25.01 26.64
N ASP A 163 4.26 -23.77 26.77
CA ASP A 163 5.42 -23.39 27.56
C ASP A 163 5.12 -23.30 29.10
N GLY A 164 3.85 -23.31 29.46
CA GLY A 164 3.34 -23.28 30.83
C GLY A 164 2.96 -21.87 31.32
N ASP A 165 3.01 -20.85 30.46
CA ASP A 165 2.61 -19.47 30.74
C ASP A 165 1.50 -18.99 29.79
N PRO A 166 0.22 -19.10 30.17
CA PRO A 166 -0.91 -18.67 29.30
C PRO A 166 -1.05 -17.15 29.16
N THR A 167 -0.07 -16.36 29.56
CA THR A 167 -0.14 -14.89 29.51
C THR A 167 0.81 -14.28 28.48
N ASN A 168 1.57 -15.09 27.79
CA ASN A 168 2.55 -14.64 26.80
C ASN A 168 2.09 -14.79 25.36
N GLU A 169 0.98 -15.48 25.10
CA GLU A 169 0.39 -15.61 23.79
C GLU A 169 -0.30 -14.31 23.34
N VAL A 170 -0.20 -14.04 22.04
CA VAL A 170 -0.79 -12.87 21.41
C VAL A 170 -1.82 -13.33 20.37
N GLY A 171 -3.06 -12.88 20.51
CA GLY A 171 -4.10 -13.22 19.55
C GLY A 171 -3.85 -12.62 18.17
N TYR A 172 -3.48 -11.34 18.14
CA TYR A 172 -3.35 -10.57 16.89
C TYR A 172 -2.18 -9.57 16.95
N MET A 173 -1.33 -9.55 15.92
CA MET A 173 -0.25 -8.57 15.76
C MET A 173 0.14 -8.41 14.29
N ASN A 174 0.30 -7.14 13.84
CA ASN A 174 0.85 -6.83 12.51
C ASN A 174 2.37 -6.62 12.60
N PRO A 175 3.20 -7.43 11.93
CA PRO A 175 4.66 -7.34 11.99
C PRO A 175 5.23 -6.11 11.26
N LEU A 176 4.43 -5.44 10.43
CA LEU A 176 4.86 -4.32 9.59
C LEU A 176 4.38 -2.96 10.14
N ALA A 177 3.77 -2.94 11.32
CA ALA A 177 3.23 -1.75 11.97
C ALA A 177 3.71 -1.67 13.43
N ASN A 178 3.61 -0.47 14.03
CA ASN A 178 3.70 -0.33 15.48
C ASN A 178 2.43 -0.85 16.15
N GLY A 179 2.38 -0.91 17.47
CA GLY A 179 1.24 -1.47 18.17
C GLY A 179 -0.08 -0.73 17.92
N VAL A 180 -0.07 0.61 17.88
CA VAL A 180 -1.24 1.43 17.49
C VAL A 180 -1.65 1.12 16.05
N GLY A 181 -0.67 0.95 15.16
CA GLY A 181 -0.90 0.53 13.78
C GLY A 181 -1.51 -0.86 13.67
N SER A 182 -1.16 -1.80 14.57
CA SER A 182 -1.79 -3.13 14.65
C SER A 182 -3.28 -3.05 15.03
N ILE A 183 -3.65 -2.17 15.96
CA ILE A 183 -5.05 -1.92 16.30
C ILE A 183 -5.80 -1.32 15.11
N LYS A 184 -5.23 -0.30 14.45
CA LYS A 184 -5.83 0.30 13.24
C LYS A 184 -6.00 -0.73 12.12
N ASP A 185 -5.02 -1.60 11.92
CA ASP A 185 -5.07 -2.68 10.92
C ASP A 185 -6.21 -3.67 11.23
N ALA A 186 -6.38 -4.05 12.50
CA ALA A 186 -7.49 -4.93 12.91
C ALA A 186 -8.87 -4.31 12.58
N VAL A 187 -9.03 -2.99 12.80
CA VAL A 187 -10.26 -2.25 12.44
C VAL A 187 -10.48 -2.26 10.93
N VAL A 188 -9.48 -1.86 10.14
CA VAL A 188 -9.62 -1.71 8.68
C VAL A 188 -9.87 -3.05 7.99
N ARG A 189 -9.24 -4.12 8.45
CA ARG A 189 -9.42 -5.45 7.84
C ARG A 189 -10.80 -6.06 8.08
N LEU A 190 -11.52 -5.63 9.11
CA LEU A 190 -12.91 -6.04 9.32
C LEU A 190 -13.92 -5.30 8.45
N TYR A 191 -13.56 -4.16 7.85
CA TYR A 191 -14.51 -3.35 7.07
C TYR A 191 -15.28 -4.17 6.04
N GLY A 192 -14.59 -4.98 5.24
CA GLY A 192 -15.22 -5.77 4.18
C GLY A 192 -16.28 -6.75 4.70
N ALA A 193 -16.05 -7.37 5.85
CA ALA A 193 -17.01 -8.26 6.50
C ALA A 193 -18.24 -7.52 7.08
N TYR A 194 -18.13 -6.20 7.28
CA TYR A 194 -19.24 -5.33 7.70
C TYR A 194 -19.85 -4.54 6.53
N GLY A 195 -19.54 -4.91 5.27
CA GLY A 195 -20.03 -4.22 4.08
C GLY A 195 -19.50 -2.80 3.93
N LEU A 196 -18.43 -2.45 4.65
CA LEU A 196 -17.70 -1.21 4.49
C LEU A 196 -16.59 -1.41 3.45
N ALA A 197 -16.26 -0.36 2.72
CA ALA A 197 -15.25 -0.38 1.69
C ALA A 197 -14.34 0.84 1.79
N THR A 198 -13.04 0.59 1.85
CA THR A 198 -12.02 1.62 1.71
C THR A 198 -10.86 1.06 0.92
N LEU A 199 -9.98 1.95 0.45
CA LEU A 199 -8.72 1.52 -0.17
C LEU A 199 -7.72 1.12 0.93
N GLY A 200 -7.22 -0.10 0.87
CA GLY A 200 -6.23 -0.58 1.81
C GLY A 200 -4.91 0.19 1.79
N SER A 201 -4.43 0.56 0.60
CA SER A 201 -3.28 1.45 0.42
C SER A 201 -3.67 2.94 0.46
N GLY A 202 -4.81 3.24 1.03
CA GLY A 202 -5.71 4.36 0.99
C GLY A 202 -5.14 5.75 0.84
N LYS A 203 -5.47 6.36 -0.27
CA LYS A 203 -5.38 7.81 -0.44
C LYS A 203 -6.61 8.51 0.16
N HIS A 204 -7.72 7.77 0.30
CA HIS A 204 -9.00 8.25 0.85
C HIS A 204 -9.54 7.26 1.92
N PRO A 205 -8.79 7.02 3.02
CA PRO A 205 -9.13 5.95 3.98
C PRO A 205 -10.44 6.20 4.75
N ASN A 206 -10.90 7.45 4.78
CA ASN A 206 -12.09 7.87 5.50
C ASN A 206 -13.33 7.99 4.60
N LEU A 207 -13.23 7.57 3.33
CA LEU A 207 -14.33 7.61 2.38
C LEU A 207 -14.82 6.21 2.06
N GLN A 208 -16.13 6.08 1.95
CA GLN A 208 -16.82 4.94 1.35
C GLN A 208 -17.50 5.38 0.07
N LEU A 209 -17.30 4.65 -1.01
CA LEU A 209 -18.10 4.76 -2.22
C LEU A 209 -19.34 3.87 -2.07
N ASN A 210 -20.52 4.49 -2.09
CA ASN A 210 -21.79 3.80 -2.00
C ASN A 210 -22.18 3.17 -3.35
N GLU A 211 -23.13 2.22 -3.34
CA GLU A 211 -23.63 1.56 -4.56
C GLU A 211 -24.29 2.54 -5.55
N ASP A 212 -24.85 3.64 -5.06
CA ASP A 212 -25.46 4.70 -5.88
C ASP A 212 -24.44 5.70 -6.47
N GLY A 213 -23.14 5.48 -6.22
CA GLY A 213 -22.07 6.34 -6.68
C GLY A 213 -21.83 7.59 -5.83
N THR A 214 -22.48 7.72 -4.69
CA THR A 214 -22.22 8.82 -3.73
C THR A 214 -21.09 8.42 -2.77
N LEU A 215 -20.49 9.41 -2.09
CA LEU A 215 -19.51 9.18 -1.04
C LEU A 215 -20.13 9.37 0.34
N SER A 216 -19.66 8.58 1.32
CA SER A 216 -19.94 8.76 2.74
C SER A 216 -18.64 8.92 3.53
N PHE A 217 -18.69 9.70 4.62
CA PHE A 217 -17.60 9.74 5.59
C PHE A 217 -17.64 8.47 6.44
N LEU A 218 -16.79 7.51 6.12
CA LEU A 218 -16.79 6.17 6.71
C LEU A 218 -16.81 6.19 8.24
N PRO A 219 -16.01 7.06 8.95
CA PRO A 219 -16.00 7.11 10.40
C PRO A 219 -17.33 7.57 11.04
N SER A 220 -18.31 8.06 10.27
CA SER A 220 -19.63 8.45 10.79
C SER A 220 -20.70 7.36 10.68
N LEU A 221 -20.39 6.23 10.06
CA LEU A 221 -21.37 5.18 9.76
C LEU A 221 -21.64 4.26 10.96
N ASP A 222 -22.88 3.78 11.12
CA ASP A 222 -23.22 2.84 12.19
C ASP A 222 -22.42 1.54 12.12
N ARG A 223 -22.21 0.99 10.91
CA ARG A 223 -21.38 -0.21 10.73
C ARG A 223 -19.91 0.01 11.12
N TYR A 224 -19.40 1.23 10.99
CA TYR A 224 -18.07 1.56 11.52
C TYR A 224 -18.04 1.48 13.06
N LYS A 225 -19.08 2.01 13.72
CA LYS A 225 -19.22 1.86 15.19
C LYS A 225 -19.19 0.38 15.60
N GLU A 226 -19.90 -0.48 14.88
CA GLU A 226 -19.94 -1.92 15.18
C GLU A 226 -18.57 -2.59 15.00
N VAL A 227 -17.80 -2.20 13.97
CA VAL A 227 -16.42 -2.66 13.81
C VAL A 227 -15.56 -2.23 15.00
N LEU A 228 -15.65 -0.97 15.43
CA LEU A 228 -14.92 -0.50 16.63
C LEU A 228 -15.31 -1.27 17.87
N GLN A 229 -16.60 -1.58 18.07
CA GLN A 229 -17.09 -2.39 19.19
C GLN A 229 -16.53 -3.82 19.14
N LYS A 230 -16.39 -4.42 17.94
CA LYS A 230 -15.81 -5.76 17.78
C LYS A 230 -14.31 -5.74 18.12
N VAL A 231 -13.55 -4.75 17.68
CA VAL A 231 -12.12 -4.65 18.03
C VAL A 231 -11.91 -4.25 19.49
N HIS A 232 -12.84 -3.48 20.06
CA HIS A 232 -12.87 -3.21 21.52
C HIS A 232 -13.05 -4.50 22.33
N GLU A 233 -13.97 -5.39 21.92
CA GLU A 233 -14.12 -6.72 22.51
C GLU A 233 -12.78 -7.49 22.51
N TRP A 234 -12.03 -7.46 21.40
CA TRP A 234 -10.71 -8.09 21.31
C TRP A 234 -9.69 -7.43 22.26
N TYR A 235 -9.70 -6.08 22.33
CA TYR A 235 -8.79 -5.33 23.19
C TYR A 235 -9.03 -5.63 24.67
N GLU A 236 -10.27 -5.58 25.12
CA GLU A 236 -10.65 -5.87 26.51
C GLU A 236 -10.35 -7.33 26.91
N ALA A 237 -10.43 -8.25 25.97
CA ALA A 237 -10.12 -9.66 26.17
C ALA A 237 -8.60 -9.99 26.13
N GLY A 238 -7.73 -9.01 25.92
CA GLY A 238 -6.28 -9.22 25.89
C GLY A 238 -5.76 -9.88 24.62
N VAL A 239 -6.49 -9.79 23.50
CA VAL A 239 -6.04 -10.29 22.20
C VAL A 239 -4.75 -9.61 21.73
N PHE A 240 -4.56 -8.36 22.09
CA PHE A 240 -3.32 -7.61 21.86
C PHE A 240 -2.43 -7.64 23.12
N PRO A 241 -1.10 -7.50 22.97
CA PRO A 241 -0.20 -7.35 24.12
C PRO A 241 -0.64 -6.19 25.05
N ALA A 242 -0.43 -6.33 26.34
CA ALA A 242 -0.82 -5.32 27.33
C ALA A 242 -0.17 -3.94 27.09
N ASP A 243 1.03 -3.93 26.49
CA ASP A 243 1.81 -2.72 26.17
C ASP A 243 1.68 -2.28 24.71
N VAL A 244 0.71 -2.83 23.95
CA VAL A 244 0.51 -2.58 22.51
C VAL A 244 0.54 -1.10 22.13
N LEU A 245 0.02 -0.21 22.99
CA LEU A 245 -0.02 1.23 22.68
C LEU A 245 1.35 1.91 22.63
N THR A 246 2.38 1.28 23.20
CA THR A 246 3.75 1.81 23.28
C THR A 246 4.76 1.03 22.47
N MET A 247 4.37 -0.11 21.89
CA MET A 247 5.25 -0.94 21.05
C MET A 247 5.60 -0.22 19.76
N ASP A 248 6.89 -0.22 19.43
CA ASP A 248 7.38 0.22 18.11
C ASP A 248 7.33 -0.92 17.07
N ASN A 249 7.70 -0.61 15.84
CA ASN A 249 7.68 -1.61 14.73
C ASN A 249 8.61 -2.79 15.02
N ALA A 250 9.78 -2.55 15.63
CA ALA A 250 10.74 -3.62 15.90
C ALA A 250 10.22 -4.59 16.97
N ALA A 251 9.55 -4.07 18.01
CA ALA A 251 8.92 -4.89 19.04
C ALA A 251 7.77 -5.73 18.47
N CYS A 252 6.89 -5.14 17.64
CA CYS A 252 5.80 -5.88 16.98
C CYS A 252 6.34 -6.99 16.05
N TYR A 253 7.38 -6.68 15.27
CA TYR A 253 8.04 -7.67 14.43
C TYR A 253 8.63 -8.82 15.24
N ALA A 254 9.32 -8.53 16.35
CA ALA A 254 9.95 -9.53 17.20
C ALA A 254 8.92 -10.53 17.76
N VAL A 255 7.78 -10.06 18.26
CA VAL A 255 6.68 -10.90 18.75
C VAL A 255 6.17 -11.86 17.66
N CYS A 256 5.99 -11.35 16.42
CA CYS A 256 5.58 -12.21 15.30
C CYS A 256 6.67 -13.22 14.92
N ALA A 257 7.94 -12.82 14.92
CA ALA A 257 9.07 -13.68 14.57
C ALA A 257 9.32 -14.83 15.57
N GLU A 258 8.85 -14.69 16.81
CA GLU A 258 8.88 -15.73 17.84
C GLU A 258 7.78 -16.79 17.66
N ASN A 259 6.91 -16.65 16.63
CA ASN A 259 5.78 -17.55 16.35
C ASN A 259 4.78 -17.69 17.51
N ARG A 260 4.59 -16.63 18.32
CA ARG A 260 3.65 -16.60 19.47
C ARG A 260 2.33 -15.91 19.14
N VAL A 261 2.05 -15.62 17.87
CA VAL A 261 0.86 -14.87 17.45
C VAL A 261 -0.12 -15.79 16.74
N GLY A 262 -1.35 -15.80 17.21
CA GLY A 262 -2.43 -16.62 16.64
C GLY A 262 -2.80 -16.22 15.21
N VAL A 263 -2.94 -14.91 14.96
CA VAL A 263 -3.23 -14.35 13.62
C VAL A 263 -2.29 -13.19 13.31
N VAL A 264 -1.60 -13.31 12.18
CA VAL A 264 -0.69 -12.29 11.66
C VAL A 264 -1.23 -11.77 10.32
N PRO A 265 -1.67 -10.51 10.24
CA PRO A 265 -2.03 -9.89 8.97
C PRO A 265 -0.77 -9.46 8.22
N THR A 266 -0.57 -9.98 7.02
CA THR A 266 0.63 -9.67 6.22
C THR A 266 0.44 -10.02 4.75
N LEU A 267 1.43 -9.69 3.91
CA LEU A 267 1.47 -10.03 2.49
C LEU A 267 1.78 -11.51 2.27
N SER A 268 2.66 -12.08 3.09
CA SER A 268 3.11 -13.47 3.12
C SER A 268 3.67 -13.81 4.49
N ALA A 269 3.52 -15.03 4.95
CA ALA A 269 4.13 -15.48 6.20
C ALA A 269 5.66 -15.36 6.19
N THR A 270 6.30 -15.39 5.02
CA THR A 270 7.75 -15.16 4.87
C THR A 270 8.22 -13.78 5.33
N ASN A 271 7.30 -12.82 5.52
CA ASN A 271 7.63 -11.48 6.04
C ASN A 271 8.08 -11.50 7.51
N PHE A 272 7.70 -12.49 8.29
CA PHE A 272 7.98 -12.49 9.73
C PHE A 272 8.51 -13.83 10.28
N THR A 273 8.41 -14.93 9.52
CA THR A 273 8.87 -16.24 10.00
C THR A 273 9.70 -16.97 8.96
N THR A 274 10.60 -17.86 9.44
CA THR A 274 11.36 -18.79 8.61
C THR A 274 10.62 -20.11 8.36
N THR A 275 9.47 -20.31 9.00
CA THR A 275 8.60 -21.50 8.88
C THR A 275 7.20 -21.09 8.38
N PRO A 276 7.08 -20.52 7.15
CA PRO A 276 5.81 -20.02 6.64
C PRO A 276 4.74 -21.12 6.51
N ASP A 277 5.14 -22.37 6.38
CA ASP A 277 4.23 -23.52 6.31
C ASP A 277 3.50 -23.81 7.63
N ASP A 278 3.91 -23.23 8.75
CA ASP A 278 3.21 -23.31 10.04
C ASP A 278 1.95 -22.43 10.07
N TYR A 279 1.77 -21.60 9.09
CA TYR A 279 0.62 -20.70 8.97
C TYR A 279 -0.29 -21.09 7.81
N VAL A 280 -1.58 -20.80 7.95
CA VAL A 280 -2.60 -20.94 6.90
C VAL A 280 -3.22 -19.58 6.57
N GLY A 281 -3.17 -19.19 5.29
CA GLY A 281 -3.88 -18.02 4.80
C GLY A 281 -5.38 -18.20 4.82
N LEU A 282 -6.11 -17.30 5.49
CA LEU A 282 -7.56 -17.35 5.62
C LEU A 282 -8.25 -16.83 4.36
N GLU A 283 -9.41 -17.42 4.07
CA GLU A 283 -10.36 -16.83 3.12
C GLU A 283 -11.01 -15.58 3.73
N ALA A 284 -11.57 -14.69 2.90
CA ALA A 284 -12.34 -13.56 3.36
C ALA A 284 -13.40 -14.02 4.38
N LEU A 285 -13.53 -13.28 5.46
CA LEU A 285 -14.45 -13.64 6.54
C LEU A 285 -15.86 -13.14 6.21
N GLU A 286 -16.85 -13.98 6.51
CA GLU A 286 -18.25 -13.56 6.49
C GLU A 286 -18.60 -12.83 7.78
N GLY A 287 -19.18 -11.65 7.64
CA GLY A 287 -19.60 -10.80 8.75
C GLY A 287 -21.05 -11.03 9.18
N PRO A 288 -21.53 -10.25 10.17
CA PRO A 288 -22.84 -10.44 10.78
C PRO A 288 -24.02 -10.20 9.83
N TYR A 289 -23.79 -9.53 8.71
CA TYR A 289 -24.82 -9.21 7.70
C TYR A 289 -24.73 -10.09 6.45
N GLY A 290 -23.81 -11.08 6.43
CA GLY A 290 -23.54 -11.94 5.28
C GLY A 290 -22.58 -11.29 4.25
N ASP A 291 -22.07 -10.10 4.52
CA ASP A 291 -21.01 -9.50 3.71
C ASP A 291 -19.73 -10.33 3.84
N LYS A 292 -19.11 -10.64 2.70
CA LYS A 292 -17.86 -11.40 2.63
C LYS A 292 -16.91 -10.74 1.64
N ASN A 293 -16.42 -9.58 2.01
CA ASN A 293 -15.56 -8.78 1.15
C ASN A 293 -14.19 -8.51 1.81
N ILE A 294 -13.22 -8.14 0.97
CA ILE A 294 -11.92 -7.63 1.40
C ILE A 294 -11.89 -6.14 1.10
N ALA A 295 -11.77 -5.32 2.14
CA ALA A 295 -11.61 -3.88 2.01
C ALA A 295 -10.15 -3.47 1.84
N TRP A 296 -9.19 -4.27 2.33
CA TRP A 296 -7.75 -4.03 2.17
C TRP A 296 -7.27 -4.59 0.82
N GLN A 297 -7.26 -3.75 -0.20
CA GLN A 297 -6.87 -4.13 -1.57
C GLN A 297 -6.08 -3.02 -2.24
N ASN A 298 -5.22 -3.37 -3.18
CA ASN A 298 -4.55 -2.43 -4.06
C ASN A 298 -5.41 -2.12 -5.28
N MET A 299 -5.22 -0.91 -5.83
CA MET A 299 -5.81 -0.50 -7.09
C MET A 299 -4.75 -0.49 -8.20
N ASN A 300 -5.17 -0.47 -9.47
CA ASN A 300 -4.23 -0.39 -10.60
C ASN A 300 -3.35 0.87 -10.53
N LEU A 301 -3.88 2.00 -10.10
CA LEU A 301 -3.07 3.18 -9.78
C LEU A 301 -2.43 3.02 -8.39
N ALA A 302 -1.18 2.59 -8.38
CA ALA A 302 -0.43 2.35 -7.16
C ALA A 302 0.08 3.65 -6.52
N ASN A 303 0.75 4.46 -7.31
CA ASN A 303 1.32 5.73 -6.89
C ASN A 303 1.16 6.77 -7.99
N VAL A 304 1.08 8.04 -7.64
CA VAL A 304 0.97 9.14 -8.60
C VAL A 304 2.34 9.81 -8.80
N GLY A 305 2.90 10.63 -8.46
CA GLY A 305 4.16 11.36 -8.67
C GLY A 305 5.44 10.52 -8.48
N THR A 306 5.56 9.36 -9.13
CA THR A 306 6.77 8.53 -9.01
C THR A 306 7.95 9.09 -9.81
N PHE A 307 7.67 9.81 -10.89
CA PHE A 307 8.64 10.50 -11.72
C PHE A 307 8.06 11.83 -12.18
N VAL A 308 8.87 12.87 -12.12
CA VAL A 308 8.52 14.20 -12.61
C VAL A 308 9.65 14.78 -13.44
N ILE A 309 9.32 15.53 -14.50
CA ILE A 309 10.24 16.36 -15.26
C ILE A 309 10.07 17.80 -14.74
N THR A 310 11.16 18.48 -14.48
CA THR A 310 11.10 19.85 -13.99
C THR A 310 11.15 20.87 -15.13
N ALA A 311 10.80 22.11 -14.84
CA ALA A 311 10.84 23.20 -15.81
C ALA A 311 12.26 23.54 -16.32
N ASP A 312 13.31 23.14 -15.60
CA ASP A 312 14.70 23.37 -16.01
C ASP A 312 15.19 22.37 -17.07
N CYS A 313 14.42 21.28 -17.32
CA CYS A 313 14.76 20.28 -18.34
C CYS A 313 14.69 20.90 -19.74
N LYS A 314 15.80 20.77 -20.48
CA LYS A 314 15.91 21.34 -21.82
C LYS A 314 15.37 20.44 -22.94
N ASN A 315 15.21 19.15 -22.65
CA ASN A 315 14.78 18.13 -23.62
C ASN A 315 13.71 17.23 -23.01
N PRO A 316 12.52 17.77 -22.63
CA PRO A 316 11.49 17.00 -21.95
C PRO A 316 10.93 15.84 -22.82
N GLU A 317 10.88 16.01 -24.16
CA GLU A 317 10.44 14.97 -25.10
C GLU A 317 11.38 13.75 -25.09
N LEU A 318 12.69 14.01 -25.07
CA LEU A 318 13.70 12.96 -24.97
C LEU A 318 13.56 12.20 -23.65
N LEU A 319 13.39 12.94 -22.55
CA LEU A 319 13.30 12.34 -21.22
C LEU A 319 11.96 11.60 -21.01
N ALA A 320 10.87 12.08 -21.62
CA ALA A 320 9.59 11.37 -21.67
C ALA A 320 9.72 10.02 -22.43
N SER A 321 10.35 10.00 -23.62
CA SER A 321 10.64 8.76 -24.33
C SER A 321 11.56 7.84 -23.56
N TRP A 322 12.56 8.39 -22.86
CA TRP A 322 13.51 7.62 -22.08
C TRP A 322 12.83 6.89 -20.92
N ILE A 323 11.96 7.57 -20.18
CA ILE A 323 11.25 6.95 -19.04
C ILE A 323 10.11 6.03 -19.47
N ASP A 324 9.49 6.26 -20.63
CA ASP A 324 8.37 5.46 -21.15
C ASP A 324 8.74 3.99 -21.38
N TRP A 325 10.00 3.71 -21.72
CA TRP A 325 10.46 2.34 -21.93
C TRP A 325 10.23 1.44 -20.72
N PHE A 326 10.28 1.99 -19.49
CA PHE A 326 10.05 1.22 -18.26
C PHE A 326 8.58 0.78 -18.08
N TYR A 327 7.64 1.34 -18.84
CA TYR A 327 6.26 0.84 -18.89
C TYR A 327 6.08 -0.32 -19.87
N SER A 328 7.09 -0.67 -20.67
CA SER A 328 7.09 -1.86 -21.49
C SER A 328 7.51 -3.12 -20.69
N ASP A 329 7.15 -4.31 -21.23
CA ASP A 329 7.59 -5.58 -20.64
C ASP A 329 9.12 -5.68 -20.59
N ALA A 330 9.81 -5.25 -21.66
CA ALA A 330 11.27 -5.27 -21.71
C ALA A 330 11.91 -4.39 -20.63
N GLY A 331 11.35 -3.21 -20.39
CA GLY A 331 11.76 -2.31 -19.32
C GLY A 331 11.48 -2.88 -17.92
N ALA A 332 10.31 -3.46 -17.72
CA ALA A 332 9.94 -4.12 -16.48
C ALA A 332 10.84 -5.34 -16.17
N ILE A 333 11.10 -6.19 -17.15
CA ILE A 333 12.04 -7.33 -17.01
C ILE A 333 13.41 -6.82 -16.60
N LYS A 334 13.96 -5.85 -17.34
CA LYS A 334 15.28 -5.30 -17.04
C LYS A 334 15.34 -4.68 -15.64
N PHE A 335 14.27 -4.01 -15.25
CA PHE A 335 14.19 -3.35 -13.94
C PHE A 335 14.08 -4.32 -12.78
N PHE A 336 13.19 -5.32 -12.88
CA PHE A 336 12.95 -6.27 -11.79
C PHE A 336 13.88 -7.46 -11.80
N MET A 337 14.11 -8.05 -12.97
CA MET A 337 14.85 -9.31 -13.11
C MET A 337 16.35 -9.07 -13.39
N GLY A 338 16.72 -7.90 -13.91
CA GLY A 338 18.10 -7.55 -14.23
C GLY A 338 18.53 -8.03 -15.62
N THR A 339 19.54 -8.89 -15.72
CA THR A 339 20.13 -9.33 -16.99
C THR A 339 20.05 -10.84 -17.12
N GLU A 340 19.45 -11.33 -18.23
CA GLU A 340 19.38 -12.76 -18.57
C GLU A 340 20.79 -13.38 -18.62
N GLY A 341 20.93 -14.59 -18.07
CA GLY A 341 22.21 -15.29 -17.93
C GLY A 341 23.13 -14.76 -16.83
N LYS A 342 22.75 -13.64 -16.16
CA LYS A 342 23.50 -13.09 -15.02
C LYS A 342 22.70 -13.17 -13.70
N THR A 343 21.48 -12.63 -13.71
CA THR A 343 20.63 -12.54 -12.53
C THR A 343 19.40 -13.43 -12.60
N PHE A 344 18.95 -13.75 -13.81
CA PHE A 344 17.85 -14.68 -14.06
C PHE A 344 18.06 -15.47 -15.35
N ASP A 345 17.31 -16.56 -15.48
CA ASP A 345 17.18 -17.36 -16.71
C ASP A 345 15.71 -17.51 -17.08
N ILE A 346 15.44 -17.86 -18.34
CA ILE A 346 14.10 -18.24 -18.79
C ILE A 346 14.00 -19.75 -18.81
N VAL A 347 13.26 -20.33 -17.86
CA VAL A 347 13.04 -21.77 -17.71
C VAL A 347 11.57 -22.08 -17.98
N ASP A 348 11.28 -22.88 -19.01
CA ASP A 348 9.91 -23.22 -19.42
C ASP A 348 9.00 -22.00 -19.64
N GLY A 349 9.57 -20.91 -20.20
CA GLY A 349 8.87 -19.65 -20.44
C GLY A 349 8.62 -18.78 -19.20
N LYS A 350 9.19 -19.15 -18.05
CA LYS A 350 9.12 -18.37 -16.80
C LYS A 350 10.46 -17.71 -16.50
N TYR A 351 10.42 -16.49 -15.97
CA TYR A 351 11.59 -15.77 -15.48
C TYR A 351 11.94 -16.29 -14.09
N VAL A 352 13.11 -16.88 -13.96
CA VAL A 352 13.57 -17.51 -12.71
C VAL A 352 14.92 -16.92 -12.32
N TYR A 353 15.00 -16.36 -11.11
CA TYR A 353 16.28 -15.87 -10.59
C TYR A 353 17.29 -17.00 -10.50
N GLN A 354 18.56 -16.67 -10.76
CA GLN A 354 19.67 -17.57 -10.51
C GLN A 354 19.82 -17.82 -9.00
N ASP A 355 20.34 -18.99 -8.64
CA ASP A 355 20.44 -19.46 -7.25
C ASP A 355 21.14 -18.47 -6.30
N TRP A 356 22.17 -17.77 -6.78
CA TRP A 356 22.87 -16.80 -5.97
C TRP A 356 22.05 -15.58 -5.57
N VAL A 357 20.94 -15.30 -6.29
CA VAL A 357 20.00 -14.21 -5.97
C VAL A 357 19.05 -14.62 -4.84
N THR A 358 18.57 -15.86 -4.89
CA THR A 358 17.60 -16.39 -3.91
C THR A 358 18.24 -17.05 -2.71
N ASN A 359 19.45 -17.63 -2.89
CA ASN A 359 20.23 -18.33 -1.87
C ASN A 359 21.65 -17.74 -1.83
N SER A 360 21.75 -16.52 -1.31
CA SER A 360 23.03 -15.80 -1.28
C SER A 360 24.11 -16.59 -0.53
N PRO A 361 25.27 -16.86 -1.15
CA PRO A 361 26.39 -17.54 -0.48
C PRO A 361 26.96 -16.72 0.68
N ASP A 362 26.71 -15.40 0.71
CA ASP A 362 27.18 -14.48 1.74
C ASP A 362 26.11 -14.26 2.85
N GLY A 363 24.97 -14.98 2.80
CA GLY A 363 23.90 -14.88 3.77
C GLY A 363 23.09 -13.57 3.70
N ARG A 364 23.20 -12.83 2.60
CA ARG A 364 22.38 -11.62 2.35
C ARG A 364 20.95 -12.02 2.00
N SER A 365 19.99 -11.20 2.40
CA SER A 365 18.60 -11.34 1.98
C SER A 365 18.44 -11.16 0.47
N MET A 366 17.37 -11.71 -0.10
CA MET A 366 17.06 -11.55 -1.52
C MET A 366 16.90 -10.06 -1.90
N ASP A 367 16.29 -9.24 -1.03
CA ASP A 367 16.14 -7.81 -1.27
C ASP A 367 17.49 -7.07 -1.32
N GLU A 368 18.44 -7.44 -0.47
CA GLU A 368 19.81 -6.90 -0.53
C GLU A 368 20.51 -7.26 -1.85
N ILE A 369 20.30 -8.48 -2.33
CA ILE A 369 20.87 -8.91 -3.61
C ILE A 369 20.20 -8.19 -4.77
N ILE A 370 18.86 -8.15 -4.80
CA ILE A 370 18.11 -7.41 -5.83
C ILE A 370 18.54 -5.94 -5.86
N GLY A 371 18.78 -5.35 -4.69
CA GLY A 371 19.30 -3.99 -4.56
C GLY A 371 20.64 -3.75 -5.25
N THR A 372 21.41 -4.78 -5.59
CA THR A 372 22.67 -4.61 -6.33
C THR A 372 22.47 -4.39 -7.84
N PHE A 373 21.31 -4.74 -8.40
CA PHE A 373 21.03 -4.63 -9.83
C PHE A 373 19.69 -3.93 -10.16
N SER A 374 18.82 -3.70 -9.18
CA SER A 374 17.58 -2.94 -9.30
C SER A 374 17.58 -1.74 -8.34
N CYS A 375 17.17 -0.58 -8.80
CA CYS A 375 17.23 0.63 -7.99
C CYS A 375 16.05 0.82 -7.02
N TYR A 376 14.98 0.05 -7.15
CA TYR A 376 13.84 0.05 -6.22
C TYR A 376 13.05 -1.25 -6.33
N PRO A 377 13.42 -2.30 -5.62
CA PRO A 377 12.80 -3.62 -5.75
C PRO A 377 11.32 -3.66 -5.35
N GLY A 378 10.88 -2.78 -4.46
CA GLY A 378 9.49 -2.73 -3.96
C GLY A 378 8.42 -2.17 -4.90
N GLY A 379 8.72 -1.82 -6.14
CA GLY A 379 7.70 -1.43 -7.12
C GLY A 379 7.28 0.05 -7.14
N GLY A 380 7.79 0.91 -6.28
CA GLY A 380 7.42 2.34 -6.16
C GLY A 380 8.01 3.29 -7.22
N ALA A 381 8.21 2.86 -8.45
CA ALA A 381 8.78 3.65 -9.54
C ALA A 381 7.85 3.66 -10.78
N PRO A 382 8.12 4.50 -11.79
CA PRO A 382 7.28 4.66 -12.98
C PRO A 382 7.36 3.42 -13.89
N ARG A 383 6.45 2.46 -13.71
CA ARG A 383 6.34 1.21 -14.47
C ARG A 383 5.06 0.45 -14.17
N VAL A 384 4.85 -0.64 -14.90
CA VAL A 384 3.82 -1.64 -14.61
C VAL A 384 4.44 -2.79 -13.81
N VAL A 385 3.86 -3.12 -12.66
CA VAL A 385 4.23 -4.30 -11.87
C VAL A 385 3.33 -5.45 -12.28
N SER A 386 3.91 -6.43 -12.99
CA SER A 386 3.21 -7.61 -13.50
C SER A 386 3.78 -8.89 -12.92
N GLU A 387 2.92 -9.91 -12.75
CA GLU A 387 3.29 -11.18 -12.13
C GLU A 387 4.52 -11.86 -12.76
N PRO A 388 4.66 -11.94 -14.10
CA PRO A 388 5.79 -12.66 -14.70
C PRO A 388 7.16 -12.08 -14.36
N PHE A 389 7.24 -10.78 -14.12
CA PHE A 389 8.51 -10.05 -13.96
C PHE A 389 8.81 -9.66 -12.52
N PHE A 390 7.85 -9.76 -11.62
CA PHE A 390 8.02 -9.37 -10.22
C PHE A 390 8.29 -10.59 -9.34
N SER A 391 9.28 -10.50 -8.47
CA SER A 391 9.68 -11.61 -7.57
C SER A 391 9.78 -11.18 -6.10
N GLY A 392 9.00 -10.15 -5.71
CA GLY A 392 8.88 -9.73 -4.30
C GLY A 392 7.96 -10.65 -3.48
N THR A 393 7.63 -10.23 -2.28
CA THR A 393 6.81 -10.97 -1.29
C THR A 393 5.48 -11.48 -1.88
N GLN A 394 4.82 -10.71 -2.74
CA GLN A 394 3.55 -11.10 -3.37
C GLN A 394 3.68 -12.28 -4.33
N LYS A 395 4.91 -12.66 -4.72
CA LYS A 395 5.19 -13.84 -5.55
C LYS A 395 5.50 -15.09 -4.74
N GLN A 396 5.54 -15.00 -3.42
CA GLN A 396 5.70 -16.17 -2.55
C GLN A 396 4.52 -17.14 -2.71
N PRO A 397 4.76 -18.46 -2.60
CA PRO A 397 3.70 -19.45 -2.85
C PRO A 397 2.45 -19.27 -1.99
N ASP A 398 2.62 -18.91 -0.71
CA ASP A 398 1.51 -18.67 0.22
C ASP A 398 0.74 -17.38 -0.13
N ALA A 399 1.43 -16.32 -0.53
CA ALA A 399 0.82 -15.08 -1.03
C ALA A 399 0.03 -15.32 -2.32
N MET A 400 0.60 -16.06 -3.27
CA MET A 400 -0.08 -16.43 -4.52
C MET A 400 -1.34 -17.26 -4.26
N ALA A 401 -1.24 -18.27 -3.37
CA ALA A 401 -2.39 -19.09 -2.98
C ALA A 401 -3.49 -18.27 -2.29
N LEU A 402 -3.08 -17.30 -1.43
CA LEU A 402 -4.02 -16.38 -0.78
C LEU A 402 -4.69 -15.45 -1.81
N GLY A 403 -3.92 -14.93 -2.76
CA GLY A 403 -4.41 -14.10 -3.86
C GLY A 403 -5.46 -14.81 -4.70
N GLU A 404 -5.18 -16.05 -5.15
CA GLU A 404 -6.16 -16.88 -5.90
C GLU A 404 -7.46 -17.12 -5.11
N LYS A 405 -7.34 -17.42 -3.81
CA LYS A 405 -8.48 -17.68 -2.95
C LYS A 405 -9.37 -16.45 -2.77
N ASN A 406 -8.76 -15.28 -2.61
CA ASN A 406 -9.40 -14.07 -2.13
C ASN A 406 -9.74 -13.03 -3.21
N TYR A 407 -9.21 -13.15 -4.42
CA TYR A 407 -9.46 -12.19 -5.50
C TYR A 407 -10.95 -11.99 -5.81
N GLN A 408 -11.75 -13.03 -5.68
CA GLN A 408 -13.21 -12.98 -5.91
C GLN A 408 -13.99 -12.17 -4.86
N TYR A 409 -13.36 -11.87 -3.70
CA TYR A 409 -13.97 -11.14 -2.59
C TYR A 409 -13.50 -9.69 -2.50
N LEU A 410 -12.81 -9.19 -3.53
CA LEU A 410 -12.44 -7.77 -3.59
C LEU A 410 -13.70 -6.92 -3.61
N THR A 411 -13.70 -5.84 -2.81
CA THR A 411 -14.85 -4.95 -2.79
C THR A 411 -14.94 -4.13 -4.09
N PRO A 412 -16.10 -4.13 -4.77
CA PRO A 412 -16.29 -3.34 -5.98
C PRO A 412 -16.37 -1.83 -5.69
N ASN A 413 -16.74 -1.47 -4.46
CA ASN A 413 -17.02 -0.10 -4.04
C ASN A 413 -15.85 0.50 -3.23
N ALA A 414 -14.61 0.14 -3.57
CA ALA A 414 -13.46 0.81 -2.99
C ALA A 414 -13.35 2.25 -3.53
N ALA A 415 -13.12 3.21 -2.64
CA ALA A 415 -12.92 4.60 -3.05
C ALA A 415 -11.65 4.72 -3.92
N PRO A 416 -11.78 5.20 -5.17
CA PRO A 416 -10.65 5.30 -6.09
C PRO A 416 -9.71 6.46 -5.74
N ASN A 417 -8.52 6.45 -6.32
CA ASN A 417 -7.63 7.59 -6.24
C ASN A 417 -8.07 8.66 -7.26
N PHE A 418 -8.33 9.88 -6.82
CA PHE A 418 -8.74 11.02 -7.64
C PHE A 418 -8.00 12.30 -7.23
N THR A 419 -8.12 13.35 -8.03
CA THR A 419 -7.33 14.57 -7.92
C THR A 419 -8.16 15.78 -7.52
N TYR A 420 -7.52 16.77 -6.91
CA TYR A 420 -8.13 18.02 -6.42
C TYR A 420 -7.63 19.23 -7.20
N THR A 421 -8.44 20.30 -7.23
CA THR A 421 -7.93 21.63 -7.57
C THR A 421 -7.04 22.16 -6.46
N LEU A 422 -6.24 23.17 -6.75
CA LEU A 422 -5.38 23.81 -5.74
C LEU A 422 -6.20 24.39 -4.58
N GLU A 423 -7.37 25.00 -4.89
CA GLU A 423 -8.28 25.54 -3.87
C GLU A 423 -8.86 24.44 -2.97
N GLU A 424 -9.28 23.31 -3.55
CA GLU A 424 -9.78 22.15 -2.79
C GLU A 424 -8.68 21.56 -1.90
N SER A 425 -7.46 21.38 -2.43
CA SER A 425 -6.32 20.89 -1.66
C SER A 425 -6.01 21.79 -0.46
N GLN A 426 -6.05 23.11 -0.65
CA GLN A 426 -5.83 24.04 0.45
C GLN A 426 -6.93 23.94 1.52
N LYS A 427 -8.20 23.85 1.11
CA LYS A 427 -9.32 23.67 2.05
C LYS A 427 -9.24 22.36 2.81
N LEU A 428 -8.82 21.24 2.16
CA LEU A 428 -8.62 19.95 2.84
C LEU A 428 -7.54 20.03 3.90
N ILE A 429 -6.47 20.81 3.69
CA ILE A 429 -5.46 21.07 4.72
C ILE A 429 -6.08 21.79 5.92
N ASP A 430 -6.92 22.82 5.67
CA ASP A 430 -7.62 23.55 6.73
C ASP A 430 -8.63 22.68 7.51
N LEU A 431 -9.11 21.59 6.89
CA LEU A 431 -10.05 20.62 7.49
C LEU A 431 -9.35 19.40 8.12
N SER A 432 -8.02 19.36 8.17
CA SER A 432 -7.24 18.23 8.67
C SER A 432 -7.55 17.84 10.13
N ASP A 433 -8.05 18.77 10.93
CA ASP A 433 -8.51 18.50 12.31
C ASP A 433 -9.64 17.47 12.36
N LEU A 434 -10.52 17.41 11.36
CA LEU A 434 -11.57 16.40 11.24
C LEU A 434 -10.97 14.98 11.21
N ILE A 435 -9.99 14.78 10.34
CA ILE A 435 -9.34 13.47 10.15
C ILE A 435 -8.55 13.10 11.40
N THR A 436 -7.75 14.03 11.92
CA THR A 436 -6.98 13.83 13.13
C THR A 436 -7.88 13.47 14.33
N TYR A 437 -9.02 14.13 14.46
CA TYR A 437 -9.98 13.84 15.51
C TYR A 437 -10.59 12.45 15.34
N SER A 438 -11.08 12.08 14.16
CA SER A 438 -11.66 10.76 13.92
C SER A 438 -10.68 9.61 14.15
N ASP A 439 -9.42 9.77 13.72
CA ASP A 439 -8.34 8.81 13.93
C ASP A 439 -8.01 8.60 15.43
N ASN A 440 -7.96 9.70 16.18
CA ASN A 440 -7.73 9.63 17.63
C ASN A 440 -8.90 8.96 18.35
N MET A 441 -10.14 9.28 17.94
CA MET A 441 -11.34 8.70 18.54
C MET A 441 -11.47 7.20 18.24
N MET A 442 -11.05 6.72 17.08
CA MET A 442 -10.95 5.29 16.77
C MET A 442 -10.18 4.55 17.88
N ILE A 443 -8.98 5.03 18.20
CA ILE A 443 -8.15 4.40 19.26
C ILE A 443 -8.81 4.53 20.63
N GLN A 444 -9.40 5.67 20.96
CA GLN A 444 -10.06 5.86 22.26
C GLN A 444 -11.27 4.94 22.44
N PHE A 445 -12.10 4.77 21.41
CA PHE A 445 -13.22 3.82 21.45
C PHE A 445 -12.73 2.38 21.58
N VAL A 446 -11.73 1.99 20.78
CA VAL A 446 -11.21 0.62 20.82
C VAL A 446 -10.56 0.30 22.17
N THR A 447 -9.84 1.23 22.77
CA THR A 447 -9.17 1.02 24.07
C THR A 447 -10.08 1.25 25.28
N GLY A 448 -11.35 1.64 25.07
CA GLY A 448 -12.28 1.97 26.16
C GLY A 448 -11.97 3.28 26.88
N ALA A 449 -11.01 4.08 26.39
CA ALA A 449 -10.75 5.42 26.93
C ALA A 449 -11.92 6.38 26.66
N GLU A 450 -12.73 6.09 25.64
CA GLU A 450 -14.00 6.75 25.36
C GLU A 450 -15.12 5.71 25.28
N SER A 451 -16.29 6.05 25.89
CA SER A 451 -17.45 5.16 25.89
C SER A 451 -18.25 5.28 24.59
N PHE A 452 -18.74 4.13 24.08
CA PHE A 452 -19.71 4.11 22.96
C PHE A 452 -21.05 4.78 23.31
N ASP A 453 -21.35 5.04 24.56
CA ASP A 453 -22.51 5.85 24.99
C ASP A 453 -22.38 7.30 24.49
N ASN A 454 -21.17 7.78 24.27
CA ASN A 454 -20.86 9.12 23.78
C ASN A 454 -20.81 9.20 22.24
N TRP A 455 -21.27 8.16 21.51
CA TRP A 455 -21.22 8.13 20.05
C TRP A 455 -21.93 9.31 19.39
N ASP A 456 -23.11 9.71 19.92
CA ASP A 456 -23.83 10.90 19.40
C ASP A 456 -23.02 12.18 19.59
N ALA A 457 -22.31 12.32 20.70
CA ALA A 457 -21.42 13.45 20.94
C ALA A 457 -20.22 13.46 19.97
N TYR A 458 -19.67 12.29 19.65
CA TYR A 458 -18.65 12.12 18.62
C TYR A 458 -19.15 12.59 17.25
N LEU A 459 -20.34 12.14 16.80
CA LEU A 459 -20.94 12.58 15.54
C LEU A 459 -21.20 14.09 15.51
N GLN A 460 -21.69 14.68 16.61
CA GLN A 460 -21.85 16.13 16.71
C GLN A 460 -20.50 16.85 16.57
N LYS A 461 -19.43 16.29 17.13
CA LYS A 461 -18.10 16.88 17.01
C LYS A 461 -17.54 16.81 15.59
N LEU A 462 -17.78 15.73 14.84
CA LEU A 462 -17.44 15.66 13.42
C LEU A 462 -18.12 16.78 12.62
N ASN A 463 -19.42 17.03 12.87
CA ASN A 463 -20.15 18.13 12.23
C ASN A 463 -19.57 19.50 12.60
N GLN A 464 -19.19 19.72 13.88
CA GLN A 464 -18.52 20.95 14.32
C GLN A 464 -17.16 21.16 13.63
N LEU A 465 -16.46 20.05 13.28
CA LEU A 465 -15.21 20.03 12.52
C LEU A 465 -15.46 20.08 11.01
N LYS A 466 -16.68 20.46 10.60
CA LYS A 466 -17.08 20.74 9.20
C LYS A 466 -17.03 19.50 8.30
N MET A 467 -17.48 18.36 8.78
CA MET A 467 -17.58 17.13 8.00
C MET A 467 -18.35 17.35 6.68
N ASP A 468 -19.43 18.16 6.69
CA ASP A 468 -20.21 18.45 5.49
C ASP A 468 -19.38 19.19 4.43
N GLU A 469 -18.57 20.19 4.83
CA GLU A 469 -17.66 20.92 3.92
C GLU A 469 -16.59 20.00 3.34
N TYR A 470 -16.02 19.11 4.16
CA TYR A 470 -15.09 18.06 3.72
C TYR A 470 -15.75 17.17 2.66
N MET A 471 -16.95 16.66 2.93
CA MET A 471 -17.67 15.77 2.02
C MET A 471 -18.12 16.47 0.71
N GLU A 472 -18.40 17.75 0.72
CA GLU A 472 -18.67 18.53 -0.50
C GLU A 472 -17.45 18.56 -1.43
N ILE A 473 -16.24 18.78 -0.87
CA ILE A 473 -14.99 18.79 -1.64
C ILE A 473 -14.71 17.41 -2.21
N GLU A 474 -14.76 16.36 -1.38
CA GLU A 474 -14.51 14.97 -1.79
C GLU A 474 -15.48 14.53 -2.88
N SER A 475 -16.78 14.85 -2.73
CA SER A 475 -17.81 14.51 -3.72
C SER A 475 -17.62 15.23 -5.05
N ALA A 476 -17.18 16.49 -5.02
CA ALA A 476 -16.88 17.25 -6.24
C ALA A 476 -15.66 16.67 -6.97
N ALA A 477 -14.59 16.32 -6.23
CA ALA A 477 -13.39 15.71 -6.79
C ALA A 477 -13.69 14.32 -7.37
N TYR A 478 -14.43 13.49 -6.64
CA TYR A 478 -14.87 12.17 -7.12
C TYR A 478 -15.74 12.26 -8.37
N SER A 479 -16.69 13.24 -8.43
CA SER A 479 -17.55 13.43 -9.59
C SER A 479 -16.74 13.75 -10.85
N ARG A 480 -15.66 14.54 -10.75
CA ARG A 480 -14.74 14.80 -11.88
C ARG A 480 -14.05 13.54 -12.34
N TYR A 481 -13.55 12.75 -11.40
CA TYR A 481 -12.94 11.46 -11.68
C TYR A 481 -13.89 10.49 -12.38
N ALA A 482 -15.11 10.33 -11.85
CA ALA A 482 -16.12 9.42 -12.41
C ALA A 482 -16.56 9.82 -13.82
N ASN A 483 -16.61 11.14 -14.12
CA ASN A 483 -16.93 11.64 -15.45
C ASN A 483 -15.77 11.48 -16.47
N ALA A 484 -14.56 11.21 -16.01
CA ALA A 484 -13.38 10.99 -16.85
C ALA A 484 -13.16 9.51 -17.23
N LEU A 485 -13.90 8.58 -16.61
CA LEU A 485 -13.92 7.14 -16.92
C LEU A 485 -14.85 6.83 -18.08
#